data_e18a4309187955d3ef65b2ae6c32c940
#
_entry.id   e18a4309187955d3ef65b2ae6c32c940
#
_cell.length_a   1.000
_cell.length_b   1.000
_cell.length_c   1.000
_cell.angle_alpha   90.00
_cell.angle_beta   90.00
_cell.angle_gamma   90.00
#
_symmetry.space_group_name_H-M   'P 1'
#
loop_
_entity.id
_entity.type
_entity.pdbx_description
1 polymer ?
#
loop_
_entity_poly.entity_id
_entity_poly.type
_entity_poly.pdbx_seq_one_letter_code
_entity_poly.pdbx_strand_id
1 'polypeptide(L)'
;MYQIITPLNLALNTGAGFICRTFDRDAAFIQGYMQEAQFHQGAALIEILQNCPIFNDGIFDPIIEKKNQAEKVLRLKHGEPLLFGENNEWTILLDRMEVKKVEAASLDQAQWWIHDETSKFKAHVLSQLGQGEYHDLPVAMGVIYKTPRKFIEKQYNDYNSILEQKINQ
;
A
#
# COMPACT_ATOMS: atom_id res chain seq x y z
N MET A 1 -10.44 22.31 8.06
CA MET A 1 -9.53 21.29 7.47
C MET A 1 -10.38 20.04 7.25
N TYR A 2 -10.63 19.66 6.02
CA TYR A 2 -11.38 18.43 5.73
C TYR A 2 -10.48 17.23 5.96
N GLN A 3 -10.88 16.29 6.82
CA GLN A 3 -10.20 15.01 6.93
C GLN A 3 -10.51 14.19 5.68
N ILE A 4 -9.47 13.93 4.90
CA ILE A 4 -9.57 13.07 3.70
C ILE A 4 -9.56 11.61 4.18
N ILE A 5 -10.62 10.88 3.87
CA ILE A 5 -10.64 9.43 4.10
C ILE A 5 -9.66 8.80 3.09
N THR A 6 -8.68 8.09 3.59
CA THR A 6 -7.76 7.30 2.75
C THR A 6 -8.39 5.92 2.49
N PRO A 7 -8.80 5.59 1.26
CA PRO A 7 -9.47 4.31 0.96
C PRO A 7 -8.65 3.09 1.38
N LEU A 8 -7.33 3.16 1.20
CA LEU A 8 -6.41 2.09 1.62
C LEU A 8 -6.45 1.85 3.13
N ASN A 9 -6.44 2.91 3.95
CA ASN A 9 -6.53 2.79 5.40
C ASN A 9 -7.89 2.25 5.83
N LEU A 10 -8.96 2.64 5.16
CA LEU A 10 -10.29 2.07 5.42
C LEU A 10 -10.28 0.56 5.15
N ALA A 11 -9.75 0.13 4.01
CA ALA A 11 -9.65 -1.28 3.67
C ALA A 11 -8.78 -2.08 4.66
N LEU A 12 -7.63 -1.52 5.08
CA LEU A 12 -6.77 -2.12 6.12
C LEU A 12 -7.52 -2.32 7.43
N ASN A 13 -8.31 -1.33 7.86
CA ASN A 13 -9.04 -1.38 9.12
C ASN A 13 -10.25 -2.30 9.06
N THR A 14 -10.92 -2.42 7.91
CA THR A 14 -12.04 -3.34 7.69
C THR A 14 -11.61 -4.76 7.36
N GLY A 15 -10.30 -5.02 7.26
CA GLY A 15 -9.77 -6.38 7.19
C GLY A 15 -9.55 -6.90 5.78
N ALA A 16 -9.40 -6.04 4.76
CA ALA A 16 -8.93 -6.47 3.46
C ALA A 16 -7.55 -7.15 3.60
N GLY A 17 -7.38 -8.28 2.92
CA GLY A 17 -6.17 -9.08 2.97
C GLY A 17 -5.21 -8.83 1.80
N PHE A 18 -5.66 -8.15 0.74
CA PHE A 18 -4.84 -7.71 -0.39
C PHE A 18 -5.14 -6.24 -0.67
N ILE A 19 -4.10 -5.41 -0.63
CA ILE A 19 -4.23 -3.96 -0.87
C ILE A 19 -3.06 -3.52 -1.72
N CYS A 20 -3.35 -2.92 -2.87
CA CYS A 20 -2.33 -2.31 -3.71
C CYS A 20 -2.79 -0.96 -4.28
N ARG A 21 -1.82 -0.18 -4.77
CA ARG A 21 -2.04 1.09 -5.45
C ARG A 21 -1.23 1.14 -6.75
N THR A 22 -1.84 1.68 -7.80
CA THR A 22 -1.19 1.89 -9.09
C THR A 22 -1.79 3.10 -9.82
N PHE A 23 -1.25 3.44 -11.00
CA PHE A 23 -1.79 4.48 -11.88
C PHE A 23 -2.54 3.88 -13.06
N ASP A 24 -3.46 4.63 -13.64
CA ASP A 24 -4.21 4.28 -14.84
C ASP A 24 -3.33 4.02 -16.07
N ARG A 25 -2.16 4.65 -16.13
CA ARG A 25 -1.18 4.52 -17.23
C ARG A 25 -0.27 3.27 -17.10
N ASP A 26 -0.32 2.57 -15.97
CA ASP A 26 0.50 1.38 -15.68
C ASP A 26 -0.26 0.08 -16.03
N ALA A 27 -0.73 -0.07 -17.27
CA ALA A 27 -1.60 -1.18 -17.68
C ALA A 27 -1.06 -2.59 -17.33
N ALA A 28 0.25 -2.82 -17.48
CA ALA A 28 0.87 -4.11 -17.15
C ALA A 28 0.81 -4.40 -15.65
N PHE A 29 1.04 -3.39 -14.80
CA PHE A 29 0.92 -3.54 -13.35
C PHE A 29 -0.53 -3.74 -12.92
N ILE A 30 -1.48 -3.01 -13.52
CA ILE A 30 -2.92 -3.21 -13.26
C ILE A 30 -3.31 -4.65 -13.55
N GLN A 31 -2.91 -5.18 -14.71
CA GLN A 31 -3.20 -6.58 -15.08
C GLN A 31 -2.61 -7.57 -14.09
N GLY A 32 -1.34 -7.39 -13.68
CA GLY A 32 -0.68 -8.24 -12.70
C GLY A 32 -1.37 -8.22 -11.35
N TYR A 33 -1.70 -7.03 -10.83
CA TYR A 33 -2.38 -6.90 -9.55
C TYR A 33 -3.81 -7.43 -9.55
N MET A 34 -4.54 -7.30 -10.68
CA MET A 34 -5.86 -7.91 -10.85
C MET A 34 -5.79 -9.43 -10.81
N GLN A 35 -4.77 -10.02 -11.45
CA GLN A 35 -4.55 -11.47 -11.39
C GLN A 35 -4.22 -11.92 -9.95
N GLU A 36 -3.32 -11.21 -9.26
CA GLU A 36 -3.00 -11.53 -7.87
C GLU A 36 -4.23 -11.40 -6.96
N ALA A 37 -5.02 -10.35 -7.12
CA ALA A 37 -6.24 -10.11 -6.36
C ALA A 37 -7.28 -11.21 -6.59
N GLN A 38 -7.41 -11.70 -7.83
CA GLN A 38 -8.35 -12.77 -8.18
C GLN A 38 -8.04 -14.08 -7.44
N PHE A 39 -6.76 -14.39 -7.25
CA PHE A 39 -6.34 -15.62 -6.55
C PHE A 39 -6.15 -15.42 -5.05
N HIS A 40 -6.32 -14.19 -4.56
CA HIS A 40 -6.19 -13.89 -3.15
C HIS A 40 -7.37 -14.45 -2.33
N GLN A 41 -7.06 -15.06 -1.18
CA GLN A 41 -8.09 -15.52 -0.24
C GLN A 41 -8.50 -14.38 0.69
N GLY A 42 -9.72 -13.86 0.52
CA GLY A 42 -10.26 -12.76 1.29
C GLY A 42 -10.61 -11.54 0.43
N ALA A 43 -10.94 -10.43 1.08
CA ALA A 43 -11.22 -9.18 0.37
C ALA A 43 -9.94 -8.57 -0.19
N ALA A 44 -10.02 -8.09 -1.44
CA ALA A 44 -8.95 -7.38 -2.13
C ALA A 44 -9.40 -5.96 -2.51
N LEU A 45 -8.51 -4.99 -2.34
CA LEU A 45 -8.68 -3.61 -2.82
C LEU A 45 -7.51 -3.24 -3.74
N ILE A 46 -7.85 -2.76 -4.92
CA ILE A 46 -6.89 -2.14 -5.86
C ILE A 46 -7.29 -0.67 -6.02
N GLU A 47 -6.46 0.26 -5.56
CA GLU A 47 -6.63 1.68 -5.80
C GLU A 47 -5.90 2.08 -7.07
N ILE A 48 -6.65 2.54 -8.06
CA ILE A 48 -6.09 3.03 -9.33
C ILE A 48 -6.25 4.55 -9.35
N LEU A 49 -5.14 5.29 -9.28
CA LEU A 49 -5.14 6.74 -9.40
C LEU A 49 -5.35 7.10 -10.87
N GLN A 50 -6.54 7.60 -11.17
CA GLN A 50 -6.98 7.89 -12.52
C GLN A 50 -7.15 9.39 -12.74
N ASN A 51 -6.63 9.87 -13.89
CA ASN A 51 -6.90 11.22 -14.36
C ASN A 51 -8.37 11.38 -14.78
N CYS A 52 -9.01 12.49 -14.37
CA CYS A 52 -10.37 12.81 -14.80
C CYS A 52 -10.37 14.11 -15.60
N PRO A 53 -10.43 14.06 -16.95
CA PRO A 53 -10.37 15.27 -17.79
C PRO A 53 -11.50 16.28 -17.55
N ILE A 54 -12.61 15.84 -16.95
CA ILE A 54 -13.79 16.69 -16.73
C ILE A 54 -13.72 17.42 -15.39
N PHE A 55 -13.34 16.70 -14.30
CA PHE A 55 -13.41 17.25 -12.96
C PHE A 55 -12.07 17.68 -12.40
N ASN A 56 -10.96 17.04 -12.79
CA ASN A 56 -9.64 17.31 -12.26
C ASN A 56 -8.53 16.83 -13.19
N ASP A 57 -8.44 17.48 -14.35
CA ASP A 57 -7.45 17.14 -15.36
C ASP A 57 -6.03 17.45 -14.89
N GLY A 58 -5.12 16.50 -15.12
CA GLY A 58 -3.70 16.64 -14.79
C GLY A 58 -3.35 16.55 -13.30
N ILE A 59 -4.30 16.21 -12.41
CA ILE A 59 -4.03 16.18 -10.95
C ILE A 59 -2.85 15.29 -10.57
N PHE A 60 -2.64 14.19 -11.29
CA PHE A 60 -1.55 13.27 -11.02
C PHE A 60 -0.32 13.50 -11.88
N ASP A 61 -0.36 14.41 -12.87
CA ASP A 61 0.78 14.68 -13.75
C ASP A 61 2.07 15.05 -12.98
N PRO A 62 2.02 15.84 -11.88
CA PRO A 62 3.20 16.14 -11.08
C PRO A 62 3.88 14.90 -10.47
N ILE A 63 3.18 13.77 -10.40
CA ILE A 63 3.67 12.51 -9.83
C ILE A 63 4.04 11.52 -10.92
N ILE A 64 3.17 11.38 -11.96
CA ILE A 64 3.28 10.30 -12.96
C ILE A 64 4.10 10.66 -14.20
N GLU A 65 4.41 11.93 -14.42
CA GLU A 65 5.32 12.31 -15.51
C GLU A 65 6.70 11.67 -15.32
N LYS A 66 7.26 11.09 -16.39
CA LYS A 66 8.52 10.32 -16.32
C LYS A 66 9.65 11.05 -15.60
N LYS A 67 9.77 12.36 -15.80
CA LYS A 67 10.81 13.20 -15.15
C LYS A 67 10.67 13.29 -13.63
N ASN A 68 9.46 13.07 -13.10
CA ASN A 68 9.15 13.22 -11.67
C ASN A 68 9.06 11.88 -10.96
N GLN A 69 8.82 10.78 -11.70
CA GLN A 69 8.56 9.47 -11.10
C GLN A 69 9.68 8.98 -10.19
N ALA A 70 10.93 9.24 -10.52
CA ALA A 70 12.06 8.84 -9.71
C ALA A 70 11.98 9.39 -8.28
N GLU A 71 11.56 10.65 -8.12
CA GLU A 71 11.45 11.30 -6.80
C GLU A 71 10.07 11.17 -6.16
N LYS A 72 9.01 11.09 -6.96
CA LYS A 72 7.63 11.17 -6.48
C LYS A 72 6.92 9.83 -6.35
N VAL A 73 7.53 8.75 -6.84
CA VAL A 73 6.95 7.40 -6.79
C VAL A 73 7.91 6.46 -6.07
N LEU A 74 7.42 5.83 -5.00
CA LEU A 74 8.10 4.76 -4.30
C LEU A 74 7.54 3.42 -4.78
N ARG A 75 8.29 2.70 -5.61
CA ARG A 75 7.91 1.37 -6.11
C ARG A 75 8.16 0.32 -5.05
N LEU A 76 7.07 -0.31 -4.58
CA LEU A 76 7.14 -1.34 -3.55
C LEU A 76 7.42 -2.70 -4.15
N LYS A 77 8.37 -3.43 -3.55
CA LYS A 77 8.60 -4.83 -3.83
C LYS A 77 8.97 -5.55 -2.54
N HIS A 78 8.29 -6.65 -2.27
CA HIS A 78 8.49 -7.41 -1.03
C HIS A 78 9.94 -7.85 -0.85
N GLY A 79 10.48 -7.63 0.34
CA GLY A 79 11.88 -7.95 0.68
C GLY A 79 12.91 -6.92 0.19
N GLU A 80 12.52 -5.89 -0.56
CA GLU A 80 13.44 -4.85 -1.02
C GLU A 80 13.37 -3.58 -0.15
N PRO A 81 14.47 -2.81 -0.07
CA PRO A 81 14.49 -1.55 0.67
C PRO A 81 13.64 -0.48 -0.02
N LEU A 82 13.10 0.44 0.77
CA LEU A 82 12.30 1.56 0.28
C LEU A 82 13.23 2.66 -0.25
N LEU A 83 13.77 2.46 -1.45
CA LEU A 83 14.66 3.41 -2.11
C LEU A 83 13.93 4.13 -3.25
N PHE A 84 14.26 5.41 -3.45
CA PHE A 84 13.74 6.24 -4.54
C PHE A 84 14.73 7.36 -4.90
N GLY A 85 14.43 8.13 -5.96
CA GLY A 85 15.35 9.04 -6.59
C GLY A 85 15.99 8.43 -7.85
N GLU A 86 16.58 9.23 -8.72
CA GLU A 86 17.16 8.76 -9.99
C GLU A 86 18.24 7.68 -9.80
N ASN A 87 19.01 7.78 -8.71
CA ASN A 87 20.09 6.85 -8.36
C ASN A 87 19.82 6.09 -7.06
N ASN A 88 18.55 6.00 -6.62
CA ASN A 88 18.17 5.43 -5.32
C ASN A 88 18.85 6.11 -4.13
N GLU A 89 19.09 7.41 -4.24
CA GLU A 89 19.80 8.20 -3.22
C GLU A 89 18.96 8.50 -1.99
N TRP A 90 17.65 8.30 -2.05
CA TRP A 90 16.74 8.58 -0.95
C TRP A 90 16.08 7.32 -0.38
N THR A 91 15.80 7.36 0.90
CA THR A 91 15.00 6.33 1.61
C THR A 91 14.05 6.95 2.61
N ILE A 92 13.12 6.12 3.09
CA ILE A 92 12.19 6.47 4.16
C ILE A 92 12.74 5.91 5.47
N LEU A 93 12.92 6.78 6.46
CA LEU A 93 13.26 6.42 7.83
C LEU A 93 12.04 6.60 8.74
N LEU A 94 11.75 5.58 9.54
CA LEU A 94 10.79 5.67 10.65
C LEU A 94 11.59 5.83 11.95
N ASP A 95 11.60 7.03 12.49
CA ASP A 95 12.27 7.37 13.75
C ASP A 95 11.24 7.86 14.77
N ARG A 96 11.13 7.18 15.91
CA ARG A 96 10.22 7.55 17.02
C ARG A 96 8.79 7.90 16.56
N MET A 97 8.22 7.13 15.64
CA MET A 97 6.89 7.32 15.03
C MET A 97 6.81 8.48 14.02
N GLU A 98 7.89 9.14 13.70
CA GLU A 98 7.99 10.12 12.62
C GLU A 98 8.54 9.48 11.35
N VAL A 99 7.95 9.83 10.22
CA VAL A 99 8.37 9.36 8.90
C VAL A 99 9.14 10.47 8.20
N LYS A 100 10.39 10.19 7.82
CA LYS A 100 11.29 11.18 7.26
C LYS A 100 11.94 10.67 5.96
N LYS A 101 12.12 11.59 5.00
CA LYS A 101 13.01 11.39 3.86
C LYS A 101 14.45 11.64 4.29
N VAL A 102 15.33 10.70 4.05
CA VAL A 102 16.77 10.81 4.36
C VAL A 102 17.60 10.28 3.21
N GLU A 103 18.86 10.73 3.11
CA GLU A 103 19.80 10.16 2.17
C GLU A 103 20.13 8.71 2.54
N ALA A 104 19.99 7.78 1.59
CA ALA A 104 20.24 6.36 1.82
C ALA A 104 21.69 6.11 2.28
N ALA A 105 22.65 6.87 1.75
CA ALA A 105 24.06 6.78 2.11
C ALA A 105 24.38 7.26 3.54
N SER A 106 23.45 8.00 4.18
CA SER A 106 23.60 8.46 5.57
C SER A 106 23.27 7.39 6.61
N LEU A 107 22.72 6.25 6.18
CA LEU A 107 22.30 5.15 7.04
C LEU A 107 23.11 3.89 6.75
N ASP A 108 23.34 3.09 7.79
CA ASP A 108 23.76 1.72 7.59
C ASP A 108 22.63 0.91 6.94
N GLN A 109 22.96 -0.04 6.06
CA GLN A 109 21.95 -0.87 5.37
C GLN A 109 21.02 -1.61 6.34
N ALA A 110 21.48 -1.93 7.54
CA ALA A 110 20.67 -2.53 8.60
C ALA A 110 19.54 -1.62 9.12
N GLN A 111 19.64 -0.31 8.88
CA GLN A 111 18.65 0.69 9.27
C GLN A 111 17.63 0.97 8.16
N TRP A 112 17.85 0.45 6.95
CA TRP A 112 16.93 0.64 5.84
C TRP A 112 15.59 -0.01 6.12
N TRP A 113 14.53 0.66 5.78
CA TRP A 113 13.21 0.10 5.88
C TRP A 113 12.96 -0.85 4.71
N ILE A 114 13.01 -2.15 4.98
CA ILE A 114 12.68 -3.20 4.00
C ILE A 114 11.18 -3.33 3.90
N HIS A 115 10.64 -3.32 2.69
CA HIS A 115 9.22 -3.53 2.46
C HIS A 115 8.81 -4.95 2.87
N ASP A 116 7.79 -5.02 3.73
CA ASP A 116 7.17 -6.27 4.17
C ASP A 116 5.66 -6.16 3.95
N GLU A 117 5.19 -6.77 2.86
CA GLU A 117 3.77 -6.74 2.50
C GLU A 117 2.85 -7.42 3.51
N THR A 118 3.40 -8.21 4.46
CA THR A 118 2.63 -8.86 5.52
C THR A 118 2.45 -7.99 6.77
N SER A 119 3.23 -6.91 6.89
CA SER A 119 3.21 -6.02 8.03
C SER A 119 2.09 -4.99 7.93
N LYS A 120 1.03 -5.18 8.71
CA LYS A 120 -0.10 -4.24 8.76
C LYS A 120 0.32 -2.84 9.22
N PHE A 121 1.27 -2.76 10.17
CA PHE A 121 1.80 -1.48 10.64
C PHE A 121 2.50 -0.70 9.51
N LYS A 122 3.41 -1.36 8.77
CA LYS A 122 4.08 -0.75 7.63
C LYS A 122 3.08 -0.32 6.55
N ALA A 123 2.07 -1.13 6.29
CA ALA A 123 1.02 -0.83 5.33
C ALA A 123 0.25 0.45 5.68
N HIS A 124 -0.06 0.67 6.97
CA HIS A 124 -0.71 1.91 7.42
C HIS A 124 0.14 3.15 7.13
N VAL A 125 1.44 3.09 7.37
CA VAL A 125 2.33 4.20 7.06
C VAL A 125 2.43 4.41 5.54
N LEU A 126 2.72 3.34 4.78
CA LEU A 126 2.87 3.41 3.33
C LEU A 126 1.62 3.93 2.60
N SER A 127 0.43 3.61 3.11
CA SER A 127 -0.83 4.09 2.52
C SER A 127 -1.03 5.60 2.62
N GLN A 128 -0.34 6.27 3.53
CA GLN A 128 -0.43 7.72 3.77
C GLN A 128 0.64 8.53 3.04
N LEU A 129 1.70 7.88 2.55
CA LEU A 129 2.79 8.58 1.86
C LEU A 129 2.28 9.33 0.62
N GLY A 130 2.79 10.54 0.42
CA GLY A 130 2.38 11.44 -0.65
C GLY A 130 1.05 12.17 -0.40
N GLN A 131 0.49 12.09 0.82
CA GLN A 131 -0.80 12.69 1.17
C GLN A 131 -0.76 13.35 2.56
N GLY A 132 -1.64 14.33 2.78
CA GLY A 132 -1.80 14.95 4.09
C GLY A 132 -0.50 15.49 4.67
N GLU A 133 -0.13 15.03 5.85
CA GLU A 133 1.12 15.40 6.54
C GLU A 133 2.37 14.90 5.81
N TYR A 134 2.25 13.86 4.99
CA TYR A 134 3.34 13.24 4.23
C TYR A 134 3.32 13.62 2.74
N HIS A 135 2.72 14.76 2.38
CA HIS A 135 2.58 15.21 0.99
C HIS A 135 3.91 15.46 0.26
N ASP A 136 4.99 15.74 1.00
CA ASP A 136 6.35 15.91 0.47
C ASP A 136 7.07 14.58 0.20
N LEU A 137 6.55 13.48 0.72
CA LEU A 137 7.10 12.14 0.51
C LEU A 137 6.57 11.53 -0.80
N PRO A 138 7.28 10.55 -1.38
CA PRO A 138 6.82 9.87 -2.59
C PRO A 138 5.55 9.06 -2.32
N VAL A 139 4.70 8.93 -3.33
CA VAL A 139 3.52 8.06 -3.26
C VAL A 139 3.94 6.61 -3.38
N ALA A 140 3.55 5.78 -2.42
CA ALA A 140 3.83 4.35 -2.44
C ALA A 140 2.94 3.64 -3.48
N MET A 141 3.56 2.92 -4.43
CA MET A 141 2.93 2.17 -5.52
C MET A 141 3.37 0.71 -5.51
N GLY A 142 2.43 -0.19 -5.69
CA GLY A 142 2.65 -1.63 -5.63
C GLY A 142 1.75 -2.30 -4.60
N VAL A 143 2.07 -3.54 -4.25
CA VAL A 143 1.38 -4.27 -3.19
C VAL A 143 1.80 -3.70 -1.84
N ILE A 144 0.86 -3.05 -1.16
CA ILE A 144 1.06 -2.40 0.13
C ILE A 144 0.87 -3.40 1.28
N TYR A 145 -0.13 -4.29 1.13
CA TYR A 145 -0.44 -5.32 2.12
C TYR A 145 -0.95 -6.58 1.45
N LYS A 146 -0.44 -7.74 1.89
CA LYS A 146 -0.88 -9.04 1.38
C LYS A 146 -0.76 -10.10 2.46
N THR A 147 -1.91 -10.52 2.97
CA THR A 147 -2.00 -11.61 3.96
C THR A 147 -3.28 -12.39 3.70
N PRO A 148 -3.20 -13.68 3.40
CA PRO A 148 -4.40 -14.48 3.14
C PRO A 148 -5.33 -14.49 4.35
N ARG A 149 -6.63 -14.38 4.10
CA ARG A 149 -7.66 -14.44 5.12
C ARG A 149 -8.71 -15.48 4.75
N LYS A 150 -9.26 -16.12 5.77
CA LYS A 150 -10.38 -17.03 5.54
C LYS A 150 -11.56 -16.26 4.95
N PHE A 151 -12.26 -16.87 4.00
CA PHE A 151 -13.54 -16.36 3.51
C PHE A 151 -14.56 -16.28 4.66
N ILE A 152 -15.47 -15.30 4.58
CA ILE A 152 -16.49 -15.07 5.62
C ILE A 152 -17.32 -16.33 5.83
N GLU A 153 -17.72 -17.04 4.77
CA GLU A 153 -18.48 -18.28 4.83
C GLU A 153 -17.73 -19.36 5.62
N LYS A 154 -16.41 -19.46 5.44
CA LYS A 154 -15.60 -20.43 6.18
C LYS A 154 -15.50 -20.06 7.65
N GLN A 155 -15.35 -18.77 7.96
CA GLN A 155 -15.34 -18.29 9.36
C GLN A 155 -16.68 -18.55 10.04
N TYR A 156 -17.78 -18.33 9.35
CA TYR A 156 -19.13 -18.57 9.84
C TYR A 156 -19.38 -20.07 10.10
N ASN A 157 -18.98 -20.95 9.19
CA ASN A 157 -19.09 -22.38 9.35
C ASN A 157 -18.22 -22.92 10.50
N ASP A 158 -16.97 -22.44 10.61
CA ASP A 158 -16.08 -22.76 11.73
C ASP A 158 -16.72 -22.34 13.07
N TYR A 159 -17.33 -21.16 13.14
CA TYR A 159 -18.01 -20.66 14.34
C TYR A 159 -19.23 -21.50 14.71
N ASN A 160 -20.09 -21.83 13.74
CA ASN A 160 -21.27 -22.66 13.98
C ASN A 160 -20.90 -24.08 14.48
N SER A 161 -19.86 -24.67 13.89
CA SER A 161 -19.38 -25.99 14.33
C SER A 161 -18.91 -25.98 15.81
N ILE A 162 -18.26 -24.87 16.23
CA ILE A 162 -17.87 -24.70 17.65
C ILE A 162 -19.07 -24.53 18.56
N LEU A 163 -20.10 -23.80 18.12
CA LEU A 163 -21.35 -23.66 18.90
C LEU A 163 -22.07 -24.98 19.05
N GLU A 164 -22.23 -25.78 18.00
CA GLU A 164 -22.87 -27.09 18.04
C GLU A 164 -22.15 -28.04 18.99
N GLN A 165 -20.80 -28.02 19.01
CA GLN A 165 -20.02 -28.83 19.97
C GLN A 165 -20.28 -28.43 21.44
N LYS A 166 -20.48 -27.12 21.71
CA LYS A 166 -20.75 -26.62 23.06
C LYS A 166 -22.20 -26.93 23.55
N ILE A 167 -23.14 -26.98 22.62
CA ILE A 167 -24.54 -27.28 22.95
C ILE A 167 -24.73 -28.77 23.24
N ASN A 168 -23.93 -29.64 22.65
CA ASN A 168 -24.02 -31.10 22.79
C ASN A 168 -23.16 -31.67 23.95
N GLN A 169 -22.56 -30.82 24.77
CA GLN A 169 -21.87 -31.14 26.02
C GLN A 169 -22.73 -30.79 27.23
#